data_beecb7f990b2b6e8419976fec5b0cc0f
#
_entry.id   beecb7f990b2b6e8419976fec5b0cc0f
#
_cell.length_a   1.000
_cell.length_b   1.000
_cell.length_c   1.000
_cell.angle_alpha   90.00
_cell.angle_beta   90.00
_cell.angle_gamma   90.00
#
_symmetry.space_group_name_H-M   'P 1'
#
loop_
_entity.id
_entity.type
_entity.pdbx_description
1 polymer ?
#
loop_
_entity_poly.entity_id
_entity_poly.type
_entity_poly.pdbx_seq_one_letter_code
_entity_poly.pdbx_strand_id
1 'polypeptide(L)'
;MPLTLQSFVDRWSGAQRAERANYQLFLSELCEVLDLPRPDPAGPDAAANAYVFERSVRLHHRDGTTTTGRIDLYRRGCFVLECKQYGEAKPESAALALDFADEPAPRSAGIVRGTEAWDRKMHEAREQAKRYVDSLPADEDPPPFIVTVDVGHSFELFADFSQKGKAYLHHPDARTFRIRLRDLLQEEPRERLRAVWLDPHSLDQSKKAAAVTREVAECLANLARLFEKHHEPKLVAAFLSRCLFCMFAEDVGLLPQESFKNLLDSVKGDPGAAVPLLKALFEEMNRGGYSLVLREKLLHFNGGLFADAAVLPLDGPQLGLLRKAASLEWRHVEPAIFGTL
;
A
#
# COMPACT_ATOMS: atom_id res chain seq x y z
N MET A 1 29.90 18.05 -9.69
CA MET A 1 28.54 18.06 -10.23
C MET A 1 27.61 17.64 -9.10
N PRO A 2 26.41 18.21 -8.99
CA PRO A 2 25.45 17.76 -7.98
C PRO A 2 25.10 16.27 -8.22
N LEU A 3 24.89 15.54 -7.14
CA LEU A 3 24.51 14.13 -7.20
C LEU A 3 23.11 14.02 -7.81
N THR A 4 22.96 13.29 -8.91
CA THR A 4 21.66 13.03 -9.52
C THR A 4 21.09 11.71 -9.03
N LEU A 5 19.77 11.53 -9.06
CA LEU A 5 19.12 10.28 -8.66
C LEU A 5 19.64 9.09 -9.49
N GLN A 6 19.84 9.26 -10.80
CA GLN A 6 20.42 8.20 -11.64
C GLN A 6 21.82 7.82 -11.18
N SER A 7 22.71 8.80 -10.96
CA SER A 7 24.08 8.53 -10.51
C SER A 7 24.16 7.90 -9.11
N PHE A 8 23.22 8.26 -8.24
CA PHE A 8 23.04 7.60 -6.92
C PHE A 8 22.68 6.13 -7.08
N VAL A 9 21.65 5.83 -7.89
CA VAL A 9 21.21 4.46 -8.15
C VAL A 9 22.34 3.62 -8.76
N ASP A 10 23.05 4.13 -9.77
CA ASP A 10 24.15 3.43 -10.42
C ASP A 10 25.32 3.16 -9.46
N ARG A 11 25.70 4.15 -8.66
CA ARG A 11 26.77 4.03 -7.66
C ARG A 11 26.47 2.96 -6.63
N TRP A 12 25.28 2.99 -6.04
CA TRP A 12 24.93 2.14 -4.91
C TRP A 12 24.50 0.73 -5.31
N SER A 13 23.95 0.53 -6.53
CA SER A 13 23.64 -0.81 -7.04
C SER A 13 24.87 -1.70 -7.17
N GLY A 14 26.06 -1.13 -7.34
CA GLY A 14 27.33 -1.84 -7.40
C GLY A 14 28.09 -1.97 -6.08
N ALA A 15 27.62 -1.32 -5.00
CA ALA A 15 28.30 -1.29 -3.71
C ALA A 15 28.19 -2.64 -2.98
N GLN A 16 29.33 -3.21 -2.54
CA GLN A 16 29.38 -4.52 -1.88
C GLN A 16 29.83 -4.40 -0.42
N ARG A 17 29.17 -5.18 0.48
CA ARG A 17 29.55 -5.68 1.81
C ARG A 17 30.40 -4.77 2.73
N ALA A 18 29.87 -3.61 3.13
CA ALA A 18 30.46 -2.83 4.23
C ALA A 18 29.38 -2.02 4.96
N GLU A 19 28.33 -2.70 5.46
CA GLU A 19 27.13 -2.09 6.07
C GLU A 19 27.46 -0.92 7.01
N ARG A 20 28.27 -1.16 8.03
CA ARG A 20 28.62 -0.14 9.03
C ARG A 20 29.38 1.07 8.49
N ALA A 21 30.12 0.88 7.40
CA ALA A 21 30.85 1.98 6.76
C ALA A 21 29.98 2.75 5.75
N ASN A 22 28.94 2.12 5.23
CA ASN A 22 28.22 2.60 4.07
C ASN A 22 26.84 3.19 4.37
N TYR A 23 26.11 2.72 5.40
CA TYR A 23 24.70 3.09 5.56
C TYR A 23 24.47 4.58 5.81
N GLN A 24 25.31 5.23 6.62
CA GLN A 24 25.17 6.66 6.90
C GLN A 24 25.42 7.52 5.66
N LEU A 25 26.44 7.15 4.86
CA LEU A 25 26.72 7.84 3.60
C LEU A 25 25.58 7.60 2.60
N PHE A 26 25.10 6.35 2.47
CA PHE A 26 23.97 6.00 1.60
C PHE A 26 22.71 6.81 1.94
N LEU A 27 22.34 6.85 3.23
CA LEU A 27 21.15 7.58 3.66
C LEU A 27 21.32 9.10 3.55
N SER A 28 22.54 9.61 3.75
CA SER A 28 22.83 11.06 3.56
C SER A 28 22.74 11.46 2.10
N GLU A 29 23.26 10.65 1.18
CA GLU A 29 23.13 10.88 -0.26
C GLU A 29 21.68 10.67 -0.74
N LEU A 30 20.95 9.70 -0.16
CA LEU A 30 19.50 9.53 -0.42
C LEU A 30 18.74 10.81 -0.06
N CYS A 31 19.02 11.40 1.10
CA CYS A 31 18.39 12.66 1.50
C CYS A 31 18.68 13.78 0.49
N GLU A 32 19.90 13.85 -0.04
CA GLU A 32 20.27 14.85 -1.03
C GLU A 32 19.51 14.67 -2.37
N VAL A 33 19.51 13.44 -2.91
CA VAL A 33 18.91 13.20 -4.24
C VAL A 33 17.38 13.19 -4.22
N LEU A 34 16.76 13.00 -3.04
CA LEU A 34 15.32 13.04 -2.87
C LEU A 34 14.82 14.37 -2.26
N ASP A 35 15.69 15.35 -2.09
CA ASP A 35 15.36 16.65 -1.47
C ASP A 35 14.67 16.45 -0.09
N LEU A 36 15.29 15.66 0.76
CA LEU A 36 14.86 15.37 2.12
C LEU A 36 15.75 16.09 3.13
N PRO A 37 15.25 16.46 4.30
CA PRO A 37 16.10 17.00 5.36
C PRO A 37 17.17 15.97 5.75
N ARG A 38 18.37 16.46 6.05
CA ARG A 38 19.46 15.61 6.56
C ARG A 38 19.29 15.39 8.07
N PRO A 39 19.73 14.24 8.60
CA PRO A 39 19.78 14.01 10.03
C PRO A 39 20.66 15.05 10.74
N ASP A 40 20.27 15.43 11.94
CA ASP A 40 21.02 16.32 12.81
C ASP A 40 22.19 15.58 13.50
N PRO A 41 23.23 16.28 13.93
CA PRO A 41 24.22 15.70 14.84
C PRO A 41 23.56 15.22 16.13
N ALA A 42 23.87 13.99 16.58
CA ALA A 42 23.32 13.46 17.81
C ALA A 42 23.87 14.24 19.04
N GLY A 43 22.96 14.74 19.87
CA GLY A 43 23.29 15.34 21.16
C GLY A 43 23.35 14.32 22.30
N PRO A 44 23.87 14.72 23.47
CA PRO A 44 23.99 13.83 24.65
C PRO A 44 22.60 13.44 25.23
N ASP A 45 21.59 14.27 25.04
CA ASP A 45 20.22 13.99 25.47
C ASP A 45 19.47 13.23 24.39
N ALA A 46 19.22 11.94 24.64
CA ALA A 46 18.48 11.10 23.70
C ALA A 46 17.03 11.59 23.45
N ALA A 47 16.40 12.26 24.42
CA ALA A 47 15.04 12.80 24.27
C ALA A 47 15.01 14.00 23.30
N ALA A 48 16.07 14.78 23.21
CA ALA A 48 16.20 15.90 22.28
C ALA A 48 16.50 15.45 20.83
N ASN A 49 16.99 14.22 20.64
CA ASN A 49 17.39 13.66 19.34
C ASN A 49 16.16 13.29 18.51
N ALA A 50 15.57 14.27 17.82
CA ALA A 50 14.36 14.07 17.02
C ALA A 50 14.62 13.46 15.64
N TYR A 51 15.79 13.74 15.02
CA TYR A 51 16.17 13.19 13.72
C TYR A 51 17.68 12.96 13.66
N VAL A 52 18.13 11.77 14.02
CA VAL A 52 19.55 11.47 14.19
C VAL A 52 19.91 10.04 13.77
N PHE A 53 21.18 9.85 13.40
CA PHE A 53 21.78 8.52 13.33
C PHE A 53 22.12 7.98 14.73
N GLU A 54 22.17 6.65 14.87
CA GLU A 54 22.67 5.95 16.06
C GLU A 54 21.95 6.36 17.38
N ARG A 55 20.62 6.62 17.30
CA ARG A 55 19.87 6.94 18.50
C ARG A 55 19.89 5.80 19.50
N SER A 56 20.40 6.05 20.70
CA SER A 56 20.43 5.07 21.78
C SER A 56 19.04 4.83 22.39
N VAL A 57 18.71 3.57 22.62
CA VAL A 57 17.49 3.13 23.32
C VAL A 57 17.84 2.07 24.36
N ARG A 58 17.07 2.00 25.46
CA ARG A 58 17.24 0.99 26.51
C ARG A 58 16.31 -0.19 26.22
N LEU A 59 16.91 -1.34 25.92
CA LEU A 59 16.19 -2.59 25.73
C LEU A 59 16.03 -3.30 27.07
N HIS A 60 14.81 -3.57 27.49
CA HIS A 60 14.49 -4.33 28.70
C HIS A 60 14.26 -5.79 28.33
N HIS A 61 15.00 -6.69 28.93
CA HIS A 61 14.88 -8.13 28.73
C HIS A 61 13.95 -8.77 29.77
N ARG A 62 13.39 -9.95 29.43
CA ARG A 62 12.45 -10.68 30.31
C ARG A 62 13.09 -11.14 31.64
N ASP A 63 14.40 -11.28 31.68
CA ASP A 63 15.19 -11.62 32.87
C ASP A 63 15.49 -10.41 33.80
N GLY A 64 14.94 -9.24 33.48
CA GLY A 64 15.15 -7.99 34.22
C GLY A 64 16.46 -7.26 33.87
N THR A 65 17.27 -7.80 32.97
CA THR A 65 18.48 -7.11 32.50
C THR A 65 18.15 -6.02 31.47
N THR A 66 19.04 -5.04 31.35
CA THR A 66 18.93 -3.99 30.34
C THR A 66 20.19 -3.94 29.50
N THR A 67 20.01 -3.75 28.19
CA THR A 67 21.09 -3.47 27.24
C THR A 67 20.80 -2.19 26.47
N THR A 68 21.86 -1.56 25.95
CA THR A 68 21.69 -0.38 25.07
C THR A 68 21.66 -0.85 23.64
N GLY A 69 20.54 -0.59 22.96
CA GLY A 69 20.40 -0.71 21.51
C GLY A 69 20.70 0.63 20.84
N ARG A 70 20.93 0.59 19.52
CA ARG A 70 21.10 1.79 18.69
C ARG A 70 20.27 1.64 17.43
N ILE A 71 19.45 2.64 17.15
CA ILE A 71 18.64 2.75 15.95
C ILE A 71 19.52 3.37 14.87
N ASP A 72 19.67 2.71 13.71
CA ASP A 72 20.55 3.20 12.65
C ASP A 72 20.16 4.60 12.18
N LEU A 73 18.86 4.84 11.94
CA LEU A 73 18.31 6.18 11.69
C LEU A 73 16.93 6.30 12.33
N TYR A 74 16.75 7.34 13.12
CA TYR A 74 15.50 7.67 13.78
C TYR A 74 14.98 9.03 13.36
N ARG A 75 13.67 9.13 13.10
CA ARG A 75 12.97 10.40 12.93
C ARG A 75 11.66 10.37 13.70
N ARG A 76 11.56 11.24 14.73
CA ARG A 76 10.37 11.33 15.59
C ARG A 76 9.11 11.58 14.77
N GLY A 77 8.03 10.84 15.09
CA GLY A 77 6.76 10.94 14.40
C GLY A 77 6.75 10.45 12.94
N CYS A 78 7.87 9.91 12.45
CA CYS A 78 8.00 9.41 11.10
C CYS A 78 8.37 7.93 11.07
N PHE A 79 9.57 7.57 11.52
CA PHE A 79 10.04 6.18 11.41
C PHE A 79 11.16 5.80 12.37
N VAL A 80 11.28 4.50 12.58
CA VAL A 80 12.50 3.79 13.01
C VAL A 80 13.05 3.05 11.80
N LEU A 81 14.33 3.23 11.47
CA LEU A 81 14.97 2.60 10.32
C LEU A 81 16.14 1.74 10.75
N GLU A 82 16.20 0.51 10.21
CA GLU A 82 17.26 -0.46 10.42
C GLU A 82 17.90 -0.85 9.09
N CYS A 83 19.22 -0.74 9.00
CA CYS A 83 20.01 -1.05 7.82
C CYS A 83 20.62 -2.44 7.88
N LYS A 84 20.73 -3.07 6.72
CA LYS A 84 21.53 -4.26 6.46
C LYS A 84 22.24 -4.10 5.13
N GLN A 85 23.28 -4.86 4.88
CA GLN A 85 23.91 -4.93 3.56
C GLN A 85 24.31 -6.34 3.22
N TYR A 86 23.76 -6.86 2.16
CA TYR A 86 24.01 -8.19 1.65
C TYR A 86 24.68 -8.15 0.26
N GLY A 87 25.27 -9.27 -0.19
CA GLY A 87 25.90 -9.38 -1.50
C GLY A 87 24.99 -10.02 -2.53
N GLU A 88 25.30 -9.81 -3.81
CA GLU A 88 24.71 -10.57 -4.91
C GLU A 88 25.44 -11.91 -5.11
N ALA A 89 24.73 -12.93 -5.67
CA ALA A 89 25.35 -14.18 -6.08
C ALA A 89 26.36 -13.89 -7.20
N LYS A 90 27.59 -14.37 -7.05
CA LYS A 90 28.51 -14.39 -8.19
C LYS A 90 28.02 -15.46 -9.18
N PRO A 91 27.87 -15.14 -10.47
CA PRO A 91 27.43 -16.12 -11.49
C PRO A 91 28.27 -17.38 -11.55
N GLU A 92 29.56 -17.30 -11.23
CA GLU A 92 30.49 -18.43 -11.24
C GLU A 92 30.27 -19.47 -10.14
N SER A 93 29.68 -19.10 -9.00
CA SER A 93 29.45 -20.07 -7.92
C SER A 93 28.21 -20.97 -8.13
N ALA A 94 27.32 -20.61 -9.05
CA ALA A 94 26.16 -21.42 -9.40
C ALA A 94 26.49 -22.52 -10.44
N ALA A 95 27.52 -22.33 -11.26
CA ALA A 95 27.90 -23.27 -12.31
C ALA A 95 28.83 -24.39 -11.82
N LEU A 96 29.56 -24.17 -10.71
CA LEU A 96 30.53 -25.13 -10.16
C LEU A 96 29.99 -26.05 -9.08
N ALA A 97 28.75 -25.88 -8.64
CA ALA A 97 28.13 -26.65 -7.55
C ALA A 97 27.61 -28.05 -8.00
N LEU A 98 27.74 -28.42 -9.27
CA LEU A 98 27.19 -29.67 -9.80
C LEU A 98 28.19 -30.84 -9.91
N ASP A 99 29.47 -30.68 -9.62
CA ASP A 99 30.44 -31.74 -9.96
C ASP A 99 31.36 -32.28 -8.86
N PHE A 100 31.32 -31.83 -7.61
CA PHE A 100 32.14 -32.43 -6.54
C PHE A 100 31.40 -32.54 -5.20
N ALA A 101 30.90 -33.74 -4.92
CA ALA A 101 30.10 -34.10 -3.74
C ALA A 101 30.91 -34.45 -2.48
N ASP A 102 32.14 -34.01 -2.28
CA ASP A 102 32.98 -34.44 -1.13
C ASP A 102 33.88 -33.36 -0.49
N GLU A 103 33.67 -32.09 -0.76
CA GLU A 103 34.36 -31.04 0.06
C GLU A 103 33.36 -30.26 0.91
N PRO A 104 33.66 -29.99 2.21
CA PRO A 104 32.81 -29.19 3.05
C PRO A 104 32.71 -27.78 2.47
N ALA A 105 31.48 -27.35 2.16
CA ALA A 105 31.20 -26.03 1.61
C ALA A 105 31.95 -24.93 2.39
N PRO A 106 32.55 -23.95 1.71
CA PRO A 106 33.31 -22.88 2.38
C PRO A 106 32.42 -22.15 3.36
N ARG A 107 32.84 -22.09 4.64
CA ARG A 107 32.09 -21.55 5.82
C ARG A 107 31.73 -20.05 5.75
N SER A 108 31.75 -19.43 4.59
CA SER A 108 31.38 -18.01 4.38
C SER A 108 30.65 -17.75 3.05
N ALA A 109 29.73 -18.61 2.64
CA ALA A 109 28.78 -18.21 1.62
C ALA A 109 27.89 -17.11 2.22
N GLY A 110 28.20 -15.85 1.89
CA GLY A 110 27.41 -14.71 2.36
C GLY A 110 25.96 -14.83 1.91
N ILE A 111 25.04 -14.27 2.66
CA ILE A 111 23.61 -14.25 2.33
C ILE A 111 23.44 -13.58 0.98
N VAL A 112 22.74 -14.28 0.09
CA VAL A 112 22.48 -13.85 -1.29
C VAL A 112 21.11 -13.23 -1.37
N ARG A 113 21.00 -12.05 -1.99
CA ARG A 113 19.75 -11.31 -2.24
C ARG A 113 18.74 -12.14 -3.04
N GLY A 114 17.47 -12.06 -2.70
CA GLY A 114 16.39 -12.78 -3.36
C GLY A 114 16.24 -14.26 -2.98
N THR A 115 16.93 -14.70 -1.92
CA THR A 115 16.79 -16.05 -1.34
C THR A 115 15.96 -16.01 -0.06
N GLU A 116 15.38 -17.15 0.34
CA GLU A 116 14.69 -17.29 1.64
C GLU A 116 15.57 -16.90 2.84
N ALA A 117 16.86 -17.13 2.75
CA ALA A 117 17.82 -16.72 3.78
C ALA A 117 17.91 -15.19 3.89
N TRP A 118 17.87 -14.50 2.76
CA TRP A 118 17.85 -13.04 2.72
C TRP A 118 16.51 -12.48 3.26
N ASP A 119 15.38 -13.02 2.81
CA ASP A 119 14.06 -12.60 3.32
C ASP A 119 13.95 -12.81 4.84
N ARG A 120 14.49 -13.92 5.36
CA ARG A 120 14.55 -14.17 6.81
C ARG A 120 15.38 -13.11 7.54
N LYS A 121 16.50 -12.69 6.96
CA LYS A 121 17.35 -11.65 7.54
C LYS A 121 16.74 -10.25 7.50
N MET A 122 16.00 -9.94 6.45
CA MET A 122 15.21 -8.71 6.38
C MET A 122 14.08 -8.73 7.43
N HIS A 123 13.46 -9.89 7.64
CA HIS A 123 12.49 -10.07 8.73
C HIS A 123 13.12 -9.88 10.12
N GLU A 124 14.32 -10.45 10.37
CA GLU A 124 15.05 -10.23 11.62
C GLU A 124 15.36 -8.73 11.86
N ALA A 125 15.70 -7.98 10.79
CA ALA A 125 15.92 -6.53 10.86
C ALA A 125 14.63 -5.78 11.26
N ARG A 126 13.49 -6.17 10.68
CA ARG A 126 12.18 -5.63 11.07
C ARG A 126 11.86 -5.89 12.54
N GLU A 127 12.08 -7.12 13.02
CA GLU A 127 11.86 -7.48 14.43
C GLU A 127 12.82 -6.73 15.36
N GLN A 128 14.04 -6.43 14.91
CA GLN A 128 14.98 -5.59 15.63
C GLN A 128 14.46 -4.15 15.73
N ALA A 129 14.04 -3.55 14.63
CA ALA A 129 13.46 -2.21 14.61
C ALA A 129 12.18 -2.14 15.47
N LYS A 130 11.35 -3.19 15.45
CA LYS A 130 10.15 -3.28 16.31
C LYS A 130 10.51 -3.26 17.80
N ARG A 131 11.55 -3.99 18.23
CA ARG A 131 12.03 -3.93 19.62
C ARG A 131 12.50 -2.52 20.01
N TYR A 132 13.07 -1.79 19.07
CA TYR A 132 13.46 -0.38 19.32
C TYR A 132 12.23 0.51 19.49
N VAL A 133 11.19 0.35 18.67
CA VAL A 133 9.92 1.07 18.86
C VAL A 133 9.33 0.78 20.23
N ASP A 134 9.31 -0.50 20.66
CA ASP A 134 8.79 -0.89 21.99
C ASP A 134 9.60 -0.34 23.16
N SER A 135 10.80 0.14 22.88
CA SER A 135 11.75 0.67 23.87
C SER A 135 11.91 2.18 23.82
N LEU A 136 11.11 2.87 23.01
CA LEU A 136 11.05 4.33 23.02
C LEU A 136 10.48 4.83 24.36
N PRO A 137 10.82 6.07 24.80
CA PRO A 137 10.25 6.67 25.99
C PRO A 137 8.71 6.66 25.98
N ALA A 138 8.09 6.46 27.15
CA ALA A 138 6.63 6.34 27.27
C ALA A 138 5.85 7.63 26.90
N ASP A 139 6.52 8.76 26.89
CA ASP A 139 6.00 10.07 26.48
C ASP A 139 6.21 10.36 24.98
N GLU A 140 6.75 9.39 24.26
CA GLU A 140 7.00 9.50 22.83
C GLU A 140 6.10 8.52 22.05
N ASP A 141 5.23 9.06 21.21
CA ASP A 141 4.35 8.25 20.38
C ASP A 141 5.14 7.35 19.43
N PRO A 142 4.77 6.06 19.29
CA PRO A 142 5.38 5.18 18.31
C PRO A 142 5.29 5.77 16.90
N PRO A 143 6.39 5.83 16.14
CA PRO A 143 6.36 6.37 14.80
C PRO A 143 5.51 5.47 13.88
N PRO A 144 4.81 6.05 12.89
CA PRO A 144 3.92 5.29 12.01
C PRO A 144 4.65 4.28 11.11
N PHE A 145 5.97 4.42 10.90
CA PHE A 145 6.71 3.50 10.05
C PHE A 145 7.88 2.80 10.76
N ILE A 146 8.05 1.53 10.40
CA ILE A 146 9.34 0.82 10.45
C ILE A 146 9.82 0.70 9.02
N VAL A 147 11.09 1.06 8.78
CA VAL A 147 11.75 0.93 7.48
C VAL A 147 12.94 0.00 7.64
N THR A 148 13.02 -1.07 6.86
CA THR A 148 14.23 -1.89 6.76
C THR A 148 14.91 -1.62 5.43
N VAL A 149 16.24 -1.51 5.44
CA VAL A 149 17.02 -1.15 4.27
C VAL A 149 18.09 -2.20 4.02
N ASP A 150 18.10 -2.79 2.83
CA ASP A 150 19.30 -3.44 2.29
C ASP A 150 20.06 -2.42 1.47
N VAL A 151 21.15 -1.91 2.04
CA VAL A 151 21.95 -0.81 1.47
C VAL A 151 22.38 -1.10 0.05
N GLY A 152 22.00 -0.22 -0.88
CA GLY A 152 22.25 -0.36 -2.30
C GLY A 152 21.29 -1.31 -3.04
N HIS A 153 20.24 -1.83 -2.37
CA HIS A 153 19.31 -2.76 -3.00
C HIS A 153 17.83 -2.39 -2.84
N SER A 154 17.32 -2.25 -1.59
CA SER A 154 15.88 -2.04 -1.38
C SER A 154 15.55 -1.41 -0.04
N PHE A 155 14.36 -0.81 0.01
CA PHE A 155 13.66 -0.36 1.20
C PHE A 155 12.39 -1.20 1.38
N GLU A 156 12.11 -1.63 2.60
CA GLU A 156 10.85 -2.29 2.95
C GLU A 156 10.09 -1.42 3.94
N LEU A 157 8.83 -1.16 3.64
CA LEU A 157 7.98 -0.29 4.42
C LEU A 157 6.95 -1.08 5.21
N PHE A 158 6.90 -0.83 6.51
CA PHE A 158 5.89 -1.41 7.41
C PHE A 158 5.24 -0.28 8.20
N ALA A 159 3.90 -0.26 8.23
CA ALA A 159 3.17 0.84 8.86
C ALA A 159 2.22 0.37 9.97
N ASP A 160 2.10 1.20 11.01
CA ASP A 160 1.07 1.16 12.04
C ASP A 160 0.57 2.59 12.31
N PHE A 161 -0.56 2.95 11.70
CA PHE A 161 -1.18 4.26 11.90
C PHE A 161 -2.08 4.34 13.13
N SER A 162 -2.20 3.25 13.91
CA SER A 162 -2.98 3.23 15.14
C SER A 162 -2.37 4.02 16.29
N GLN A 163 -1.12 4.46 16.16
CA GLN A 163 -0.30 5.10 17.19
C GLN A 163 -0.05 4.20 18.43
N LYS A 164 -0.30 2.89 18.30
CA LYS A 164 -0.05 1.92 19.39
C LYS A 164 1.28 1.20 19.26
N GLY A 165 1.91 1.29 18.08
CA GLY A 165 3.18 0.65 17.78
C GLY A 165 3.16 -0.88 17.85
N LYS A 166 1.97 -1.52 17.77
CA LYS A 166 1.83 -2.96 18.00
C LYS A 166 1.89 -3.81 16.75
N ALA A 167 1.33 -3.32 15.63
CA ALA A 167 1.11 -4.11 14.43
C ALA A 167 1.58 -3.37 13.17
N TYR A 168 2.87 -3.41 12.90
CA TYR A 168 3.43 -2.87 11.66
C TYR A 168 3.19 -3.86 10.52
N LEU A 169 2.27 -3.53 9.62
CA LEU A 169 1.92 -4.34 8.46
C LEU A 169 2.65 -3.84 7.21
N HIS A 170 2.80 -4.71 6.19
CA HIS A 170 3.35 -4.32 4.89
C HIS A 170 2.60 -3.12 4.31
N HIS A 171 3.31 -2.07 3.90
CA HIS A 171 2.71 -0.85 3.39
C HIS A 171 3.20 -0.53 1.95
N PRO A 172 2.30 -0.28 1.01
CA PRO A 172 0.84 -0.25 1.16
C PRO A 172 0.18 -1.64 1.22
N ASP A 173 0.85 -2.68 0.74
CA ASP A 173 0.38 -4.06 0.72
C ASP A 173 1.55 -5.05 0.62
N ALA A 174 1.28 -6.37 0.73
CA ALA A 174 2.29 -7.43 0.72
C ALA A 174 3.01 -7.61 -0.64
N ARG A 175 2.56 -6.98 -1.73
CA ARG A 175 3.20 -7.08 -3.06
C ARG A 175 4.10 -5.89 -3.34
N THR A 176 3.77 -4.72 -2.83
CA THR A 176 4.41 -3.44 -3.18
C THR A 176 5.13 -2.75 -2.01
N PHE A 177 5.19 -3.39 -0.83
CA PHE A 177 5.87 -2.86 0.36
C PHE A 177 7.39 -2.69 0.17
N ARG A 178 7.98 -3.45 -0.77
CA ARG A 178 9.41 -3.40 -1.07
C ARG A 178 9.65 -2.50 -2.28
N ILE A 179 10.39 -1.43 -2.07
CA ILE A 179 10.85 -0.49 -3.10
C ILE A 179 12.31 -0.85 -3.41
N ARG A 180 12.58 -1.33 -4.61
CA ARG A 180 13.98 -1.56 -5.05
C ARG A 180 14.65 -0.22 -5.34
N LEU A 181 15.97 -0.17 -5.21
CA LEU A 181 16.71 1.06 -5.45
C LEU A 181 16.43 1.67 -6.85
N ARG A 182 16.28 0.83 -7.87
CA ARG A 182 15.95 1.26 -9.24
C ARG A 182 14.52 1.77 -9.39
N ASP A 183 13.59 1.35 -8.52
CA ASP A 183 12.20 1.80 -8.57
C ASP A 183 12.08 3.29 -8.21
N LEU A 184 13.08 3.87 -7.51
CA LEU A 184 13.13 5.28 -7.19
C LEU A 184 13.21 6.19 -8.43
N LEU A 185 13.61 5.65 -9.59
CA LEU A 185 13.58 6.38 -10.87
C LEU A 185 12.14 6.64 -11.34
N GLN A 186 11.17 5.85 -10.86
CA GLN A 186 9.74 6.06 -11.09
C GLN A 186 9.18 7.03 -10.04
N GLU A 187 8.17 7.81 -10.43
CA GLU A 187 7.60 8.86 -9.59
C GLU A 187 6.89 8.28 -8.36
N GLU A 188 6.00 7.31 -8.55
CA GLU A 188 5.16 6.78 -7.46
C GLU A 188 5.98 6.17 -6.31
N PRO A 189 6.92 5.21 -6.51
CA PRO A 189 7.73 4.68 -5.41
C PRO A 189 8.60 5.74 -4.75
N ARG A 190 9.12 6.71 -5.53
CA ARG A 190 9.93 7.81 -5.03
C ARG A 190 9.11 8.73 -4.11
N GLU A 191 7.94 9.18 -4.54
CA GLU A 191 7.08 10.06 -3.74
C GLU A 191 6.54 9.34 -2.50
N ARG A 192 6.24 8.06 -2.58
CA ARG A 192 5.89 7.24 -1.42
C ARG A 192 7.01 7.19 -0.39
N LEU A 193 8.26 6.97 -0.82
CA LEU A 193 9.40 6.99 0.09
C LEU A 193 9.62 8.40 0.68
N ARG A 194 9.48 9.46 -0.12
CA ARG A 194 9.55 10.85 0.35
C ARG A 194 8.49 11.14 1.42
N ALA A 195 7.26 10.67 1.22
CA ALA A 195 6.17 10.87 2.16
C ALA A 195 6.45 10.21 3.52
N VAL A 196 7.12 9.04 3.57
CA VAL A 196 7.55 8.41 4.84
C VAL A 196 8.45 9.37 5.65
N TRP A 197 9.28 10.17 4.97
CA TRP A 197 10.13 11.18 5.62
C TRP A 197 9.37 12.43 5.99
N LEU A 198 8.56 13.00 5.09
CA LEU A 198 8.06 14.37 5.20
C LEU A 198 6.66 14.45 5.84
N ASP A 199 5.77 13.54 5.46
CA ASP A 199 4.38 13.47 5.93
C ASP A 199 3.87 12.02 5.92
N PRO A 200 4.35 11.18 6.86
CA PRO A 200 4.00 9.76 6.88
C PRO A 200 2.50 9.52 7.06
N HIS A 201 1.77 10.44 7.71
CA HIS A 201 0.32 10.30 7.91
C HIS A 201 -0.51 10.52 6.63
N SER A 202 0.04 11.15 5.60
CA SER A 202 -0.59 11.23 4.28
C SER A 202 -0.73 9.86 3.60
N LEU A 203 0.10 8.90 4.02
CA LEU A 203 0.08 7.51 3.56
C LEU A 203 -0.95 6.64 4.28
N ASP A 204 -1.67 7.16 5.28
CA ASP A 204 -2.71 6.43 6.01
C ASP A 204 -3.94 6.21 5.12
N GLN A 205 -3.99 5.03 4.51
CA GLN A 205 -5.10 4.63 3.65
C GLN A 205 -6.44 4.50 4.40
N SER A 206 -6.42 4.31 5.73
CA SER A 206 -7.65 4.17 6.52
C SER A 206 -8.45 5.48 6.55
N LYS A 207 -7.78 6.62 6.61
CA LYS A 207 -8.43 7.94 6.54
C LYS A 207 -9.03 8.20 5.16
N LYS A 208 -8.30 7.82 4.09
CA LYS A 208 -8.79 7.92 2.71
C LYS A 208 -9.99 6.99 2.52
N ALA A 209 -9.88 5.73 2.97
CA ALA A 209 -10.96 4.75 2.92
C ALA A 209 -12.21 5.24 3.67
N ALA A 210 -12.08 5.75 4.89
CA ALA A 210 -13.19 6.30 5.66
C ALA A 210 -13.84 7.53 4.99
N ALA A 211 -13.04 8.42 4.39
CA ALA A 211 -13.54 9.58 3.66
C ALA A 211 -14.35 9.16 2.42
N VAL A 212 -13.80 8.26 1.60
CA VAL A 212 -14.47 7.71 0.41
C VAL A 212 -15.74 6.96 0.80
N THR A 213 -15.68 6.09 1.83
CA THR A 213 -16.84 5.35 2.34
C THR A 213 -17.96 6.29 2.76
N ARG A 214 -17.64 7.40 3.45
CA ARG A 214 -18.63 8.42 3.83
C ARG A 214 -19.25 9.10 2.62
N GLU A 215 -18.45 9.51 1.64
CA GLU A 215 -18.94 10.16 0.43
C GLU A 215 -19.86 9.23 -0.38
N VAL A 216 -19.49 7.95 -0.50
CA VAL A 216 -20.33 6.91 -1.11
C VAL A 216 -21.66 6.79 -0.35
N ALA A 217 -21.60 6.66 0.98
CA ALA A 217 -22.81 6.54 1.81
C ALA A 217 -23.75 7.75 1.66
N GLU A 218 -23.20 8.96 1.60
CA GLU A 218 -23.99 10.18 1.36
C GLU A 218 -24.65 10.18 -0.03
N CYS A 219 -23.91 9.79 -1.08
CA CYS A 219 -24.46 9.67 -2.43
C CYS A 219 -25.61 8.67 -2.49
N LEU A 220 -25.45 7.50 -1.86
CA LEU A 220 -26.44 6.44 -1.82
C LEU A 220 -27.68 6.84 -1.02
N ALA A 221 -27.51 7.46 0.16
CA ALA A 221 -28.61 7.96 0.95
C ALA A 221 -29.44 9.01 0.22
N ASN A 222 -28.78 9.88 -0.55
CA ASN A 222 -29.48 10.87 -1.37
C ASN A 222 -30.22 10.21 -2.55
N LEU A 223 -29.62 9.21 -3.21
CA LEU A 223 -30.29 8.42 -4.24
C LEU A 223 -31.50 7.68 -3.70
N ALA A 224 -31.34 6.97 -2.58
CA ALA A 224 -32.44 6.24 -1.93
C ALA A 224 -33.62 7.17 -1.64
N ARG A 225 -33.38 8.32 -1.00
CA ARG A 225 -34.43 9.33 -0.71
C ARG A 225 -35.17 9.83 -1.96
N LEU A 226 -34.46 9.97 -3.09
CA LEU A 226 -35.09 10.40 -4.33
C LEU A 226 -35.98 9.31 -4.92
N PHE A 227 -35.55 8.04 -4.87
CA PHE A 227 -36.32 6.92 -5.39
C PHE A 227 -37.52 6.54 -4.49
N GLU A 228 -37.35 6.59 -3.15
CA GLU A 228 -38.39 6.23 -2.16
C GLU A 228 -39.60 7.13 -2.21
N LYS A 229 -39.51 8.30 -2.84
CA LYS A 229 -40.67 9.17 -3.10
C LYS A 229 -41.72 8.52 -4.03
N HIS A 230 -41.28 7.58 -4.89
CA HIS A 230 -42.11 7.02 -5.95
C HIS A 230 -42.07 5.49 -6.04
N HIS A 231 -41.18 4.83 -5.25
CA HIS A 231 -40.97 3.39 -5.28
C HIS A 231 -40.88 2.80 -3.88
N GLU A 232 -41.23 1.52 -3.74
CA GLU A 232 -41.10 0.81 -2.48
C GLU A 232 -39.62 0.68 -2.06
N PRO A 233 -39.29 0.85 -0.76
CA PRO A 233 -37.93 0.79 -0.25
C PRO A 233 -37.18 -0.50 -0.65
N LYS A 234 -37.86 -1.64 -0.65
CA LYS A 234 -37.28 -2.93 -1.03
C LYS A 234 -36.79 -2.96 -2.48
N LEU A 235 -37.54 -2.34 -3.39
CA LEU A 235 -37.17 -2.25 -4.82
C LEU A 235 -35.99 -1.28 -4.99
N VAL A 236 -36.01 -0.17 -4.26
CA VAL A 236 -34.92 0.82 -4.25
C VAL A 236 -33.62 0.17 -3.76
N ALA A 237 -33.65 -0.51 -2.61
CA ALA A 237 -32.49 -1.19 -2.05
C ALA A 237 -31.93 -2.25 -3.04
N ALA A 238 -32.78 -3.08 -3.64
CA ALA A 238 -32.38 -4.09 -4.61
C ALA A 238 -31.74 -3.50 -5.87
N PHE A 239 -32.28 -2.39 -6.39
CA PHE A 239 -31.70 -1.69 -7.53
C PHE A 239 -30.35 -1.06 -7.19
N LEU A 240 -30.28 -0.31 -6.09
CA LEU A 240 -29.03 0.33 -5.64
C LEU A 240 -27.94 -0.70 -5.33
N SER A 241 -28.28 -1.83 -4.71
CA SER A 241 -27.31 -2.91 -4.44
C SER A 241 -26.70 -3.47 -5.73
N ARG A 242 -27.46 -3.60 -6.82
CA ARG A 242 -26.93 -4.03 -8.12
C ARG A 242 -25.99 -2.98 -8.73
N CYS A 243 -26.35 -1.70 -8.67
CA CYS A 243 -25.48 -0.62 -9.14
C CYS A 243 -24.18 -0.56 -8.33
N LEU A 244 -24.27 -0.65 -7.01
CA LEU A 244 -23.13 -0.72 -6.08
C LEU A 244 -22.18 -1.86 -6.43
N PHE A 245 -22.74 -3.05 -6.66
CA PHE A 245 -21.94 -4.19 -7.02
C PHE A 245 -21.21 -3.97 -8.35
N CYS A 246 -21.83 -3.35 -9.35
CA CYS A 246 -21.18 -3.02 -10.62
C CYS A 246 -20.00 -2.06 -10.42
N MET A 247 -20.15 -1.01 -9.60
CA MET A 247 -19.10 -0.04 -9.29
C MET A 247 -17.92 -0.70 -8.58
N PHE A 248 -18.19 -1.53 -7.58
CA PHE A 248 -17.16 -2.29 -6.89
C PHE A 248 -16.48 -3.32 -7.81
N ALA A 249 -17.26 -4.08 -8.59
CA ALA A 249 -16.75 -5.12 -9.47
C ALA A 249 -15.80 -4.55 -10.54
N GLU A 250 -16.07 -3.33 -11.02
CA GLU A 250 -15.20 -2.60 -11.93
C GLU A 250 -13.85 -2.27 -11.29
N ASP A 251 -13.84 -1.69 -10.08
CA ASP A 251 -12.62 -1.27 -9.38
C ASP A 251 -11.74 -2.44 -8.90
N VAL A 252 -12.34 -3.61 -8.64
CA VAL A 252 -11.58 -4.82 -8.27
C VAL A 252 -11.24 -5.71 -9.47
N GLY A 253 -11.56 -5.30 -10.69
CA GLY A 253 -11.23 -6.00 -11.94
C GLY A 253 -12.10 -7.23 -12.26
N LEU A 254 -13.31 -7.34 -11.68
CA LEU A 254 -14.31 -8.33 -12.03
C LEU A 254 -15.15 -7.90 -13.23
N LEU A 255 -15.26 -6.60 -13.49
CA LEU A 255 -15.74 -5.99 -14.72
C LEU A 255 -14.59 -5.26 -15.41
N PRO A 256 -14.70 -4.99 -16.74
CA PRO A 256 -13.72 -4.18 -17.45
C PRO A 256 -13.60 -2.79 -16.83
N GLN A 257 -12.39 -2.26 -16.77
CA GLN A 257 -12.11 -0.97 -16.15
C GLN A 257 -12.94 0.16 -16.77
N GLU A 258 -13.54 1.00 -15.93
CA GLU A 258 -14.42 2.12 -16.30
C GLU A 258 -15.64 1.75 -17.16
N SER A 259 -15.98 0.46 -17.27
CA SER A 259 -17.06 -0.01 -18.15
C SER A 259 -18.46 0.44 -17.68
N PHE A 260 -18.75 0.32 -16.39
CA PHE A 260 -20.02 0.75 -15.81
C PHE A 260 -20.14 2.27 -15.78
N LYS A 261 -19.08 2.96 -15.41
CA LYS A 261 -18.98 4.42 -15.46
C LYS A 261 -19.23 4.94 -16.87
N ASN A 262 -18.54 4.37 -17.88
CA ASN A 262 -18.70 4.76 -19.28
C ASN A 262 -20.12 4.48 -19.81
N LEU A 263 -20.75 3.38 -19.36
CA LEU A 263 -22.15 3.10 -19.68
C LEU A 263 -23.06 4.22 -19.17
N LEU A 264 -22.92 4.63 -17.91
CA LEU A 264 -23.71 5.73 -17.34
C LEU A 264 -23.41 7.08 -18.01
N ASP A 265 -22.17 7.32 -18.40
CA ASP A 265 -21.77 8.53 -19.11
C ASP A 265 -22.34 8.60 -20.54
N SER A 266 -22.48 7.46 -21.21
CA SER A 266 -23.05 7.38 -22.57
C SER A 266 -24.50 7.83 -22.65
N VAL A 267 -25.24 7.74 -21.55
CA VAL A 267 -26.67 8.11 -21.45
C VAL A 267 -26.91 9.43 -20.71
N LYS A 268 -25.86 10.24 -20.50
CA LYS A 268 -25.96 11.53 -19.80
C LYS A 268 -27.03 12.47 -20.38
N GLY A 269 -27.21 12.48 -21.68
CA GLY A 269 -28.18 13.32 -22.38
C GLY A 269 -29.58 12.75 -22.44
N ASP A 270 -29.77 11.46 -22.17
CA ASP A 270 -31.04 10.76 -22.19
C ASP A 270 -31.13 9.75 -21.04
N PRO A 271 -31.57 10.20 -19.84
CA PRO A 271 -31.68 9.32 -18.67
C PRO A 271 -32.62 8.12 -18.89
N GLY A 272 -33.60 8.24 -19.78
CA GLY A 272 -34.50 7.14 -20.13
C GLY A 272 -33.80 5.97 -20.81
N ALA A 273 -32.75 6.23 -21.57
CA ALA A 273 -31.93 5.19 -22.19
C ALA A 273 -31.11 4.36 -21.19
N ALA A 274 -30.91 4.84 -19.96
CA ALA A 274 -30.21 4.09 -18.92
C ALA A 274 -30.95 2.82 -18.52
N VAL A 275 -32.29 2.84 -18.50
CA VAL A 275 -33.11 1.72 -18.03
C VAL A 275 -32.90 0.44 -18.87
N PRO A 276 -33.05 0.45 -20.21
CA PRO A 276 -32.83 -0.75 -21.01
C PRO A 276 -31.39 -1.22 -21.00
N LEU A 277 -30.39 -0.31 -20.91
CA LEU A 277 -28.98 -0.68 -20.87
C LEU A 277 -28.59 -1.32 -19.53
N LEU A 278 -29.03 -0.75 -18.42
CA LEU A 278 -28.77 -1.35 -17.08
C LEU A 278 -29.50 -2.69 -16.95
N LYS A 279 -30.72 -2.81 -17.44
CA LYS A 279 -31.45 -4.09 -17.44
C LYS A 279 -30.70 -5.16 -18.21
N ALA A 280 -30.27 -4.85 -19.44
CA ALA A 280 -29.50 -5.77 -20.26
C ALA A 280 -28.19 -6.18 -19.57
N LEU A 281 -27.47 -5.23 -18.99
CA LEU A 281 -26.24 -5.52 -18.23
C LEU A 281 -26.50 -6.47 -17.05
N PHE A 282 -27.55 -6.24 -16.24
CA PHE A 282 -27.88 -7.10 -15.10
C PHE A 282 -28.28 -8.51 -15.53
N GLU A 283 -29.03 -8.63 -16.65
CA GLU A 283 -29.34 -9.94 -17.24
C GLU A 283 -28.10 -10.67 -17.76
N GLU A 284 -27.16 -9.94 -18.37
CA GLU A 284 -25.89 -10.50 -18.85
C GLU A 284 -24.99 -10.93 -17.68
N MET A 285 -24.92 -10.16 -16.59
CA MET A 285 -24.21 -10.54 -15.37
C MET A 285 -24.79 -11.78 -14.69
N ASN A 286 -26.13 -11.94 -14.72
CA ASN A 286 -26.79 -13.14 -14.20
C ASN A 286 -26.47 -14.39 -15.04
N ARG A 287 -26.31 -14.26 -16.35
CA ARG A 287 -26.05 -15.39 -17.26
C ARG A 287 -24.58 -15.69 -17.44
N GLY A 288 -23.73 -14.66 -17.36
CA GLY A 288 -22.34 -14.71 -17.80
C GLY A 288 -22.24 -14.82 -19.33
N GLY A 289 -21.01 -14.91 -19.82
CA GLY A 289 -20.73 -15.01 -21.26
C GLY A 289 -20.35 -13.67 -21.89
N TYR A 290 -20.56 -13.51 -23.19
CA TYR A 290 -20.21 -12.26 -23.87
C TYR A 290 -21.30 -11.20 -23.68
N SER A 291 -20.92 -10.07 -23.13
CA SER A 291 -21.78 -8.89 -22.95
C SER A 291 -21.80 -8.06 -24.22
N LEU A 292 -23.00 -7.81 -24.75
CA LEU A 292 -23.16 -6.86 -25.83
C LEU A 292 -23.13 -5.41 -25.36
N VAL A 293 -23.50 -5.19 -24.09
CA VAL A 293 -23.52 -3.87 -23.47
C VAL A 293 -22.08 -3.38 -23.23
N LEU A 294 -21.24 -4.22 -22.63
CA LEU A 294 -19.84 -3.87 -22.30
C LEU A 294 -18.85 -4.28 -23.39
N ARG A 295 -19.28 -5.09 -24.38
CA ARG A 295 -18.45 -5.66 -25.47
C ARG A 295 -17.27 -6.50 -24.97
N GLU A 296 -17.48 -7.20 -23.85
CA GLU A 296 -16.48 -7.98 -23.14
C GLU A 296 -17.08 -9.28 -22.59
N LYS A 297 -16.20 -10.24 -22.24
CA LYS A 297 -16.64 -11.50 -21.62
C LYS A 297 -16.83 -11.29 -20.12
N LEU A 298 -18.05 -11.50 -19.64
CA LEU A 298 -18.42 -11.41 -18.24
C LEU A 298 -18.38 -12.78 -17.55
N LEU A 299 -18.04 -12.77 -16.26
CA LEU A 299 -18.23 -13.89 -15.37
C LEU A 299 -19.72 -14.06 -15.05
N HIS A 300 -20.11 -15.28 -14.69
CA HIS A 300 -21.42 -15.52 -14.10
C HIS A 300 -21.37 -15.13 -12.63
N PHE A 301 -22.14 -14.14 -12.22
CA PHE A 301 -22.19 -13.66 -10.84
C PHE A 301 -23.27 -14.41 -10.06
N ASN A 302 -22.84 -15.43 -9.30
CA ASN A 302 -23.70 -16.24 -8.43
C ASN A 302 -24.17 -15.43 -7.21
N GLY A 303 -25.29 -15.85 -6.59
CA GLY A 303 -25.75 -15.28 -5.31
C GLY A 303 -27.11 -14.59 -5.36
N GLY A 304 -27.81 -14.65 -6.50
CA GLY A 304 -29.20 -14.18 -6.61
C GLY A 304 -29.37 -12.66 -6.75
N LEU A 305 -28.29 -11.85 -6.62
CA LEU A 305 -28.37 -10.38 -6.73
C LEU A 305 -28.93 -9.92 -8.09
N PHE A 306 -28.56 -10.61 -9.17
CA PHE A 306 -28.96 -10.32 -10.54
C PHE A 306 -30.07 -11.25 -11.05
N ALA A 307 -30.61 -12.15 -10.22
CA ALA A 307 -31.73 -13.03 -10.64
C ALA A 307 -32.97 -12.24 -11.04
N ASP A 308 -33.22 -11.10 -10.39
CA ASP A 308 -34.16 -10.09 -10.83
C ASP A 308 -33.39 -8.89 -11.39
N ALA A 309 -33.51 -8.64 -12.68
CA ALA A 309 -32.86 -7.55 -13.39
C ALA A 309 -33.69 -6.24 -13.42
N ALA A 310 -34.61 -6.07 -12.47
CA ALA A 310 -35.47 -4.88 -12.43
C ALA A 310 -34.63 -3.60 -12.25
N VAL A 311 -34.91 -2.59 -13.06
CA VAL A 311 -34.29 -1.27 -13.06
C VAL A 311 -35.37 -0.23 -12.82
N LEU A 312 -35.10 0.70 -11.91
CA LEU A 312 -36.00 1.83 -11.65
C LEU A 312 -35.81 2.92 -12.70
N PRO A 313 -36.90 3.62 -13.12
CA PRO A 313 -36.78 4.79 -13.97
C PRO A 313 -35.83 5.82 -13.38
N LEU A 314 -35.01 6.43 -14.21
CA LEU A 314 -34.02 7.43 -13.82
C LEU A 314 -34.40 8.79 -14.44
N ASP A 315 -34.34 9.83 -13.61
CA ASP A 315 -34.33 11.21 -14.07
C ASP A 315 -32.91 11.78 -14.15
N GLY A 316 -32.76 13.02 -14.61
CA GLY A 316 -31.47 13.68 -14.74
C GLY A 316 -30.72 13.81 -13.40
N PRO A 317 -31.32 14.29 -12.31
CA PRO A 317 -30.73 14.33 -10.97
C PRO A 317 -30.30 12.96 -10.45
N GLN A 318 -31.11 11.92 -10.58
CA GLN A 318 -30.83 10.56 -10.14
C GLN A 318 -29.65 9.96 -10.93
N LEU A 319 -29.66 10.11 -12.26
CA LEU A 319 -28.53 9.68 -13.10
C LEU A 319 -27.25 10.45 -12.76
N GLY A 320 -27.34 11.75 -12.46
CA GLY A 320 -26.22 12.58 -12.05
C GLY A 320 -25.56 12.08 -10.77
N LEU A 321 -26.34 11.72 -9.75
CA LEU A 321 -25.83 11.14 -8.49
C LEU A 321 -25.25 9.74 -8.69
N LEU A 322 -25.88 8.90 -9.52
CA LEU A 322 -25.38 7.57 -9.82
C LEU A 322 -24.01 7.63 -10.52
N ARG A 323 -23.87 8.56 -11.48
CA ARG A 323 -22.59 8.83 -12.16
C ARG A 323 -21.52 9.36 -11.20
N LYS A 324 -21.89 10.25 -10.28
CA LYS A 324 -20.98 10.73 -9.23
C LYS A 324 -20.50 9.56 -8.37
N ALA A 325 -21.40 8.69 -7.92
CA ALA A 325 -21.05 7.50 -7.16
C ALA A 325 -20.12 6.56 -7.95
N ALA A 326 -20.36 6.34 -9.25
CA ALA A 326 -19.53 5.51 -10.11
C ALA A 326 -18.14 6.10 -10.40
N SER A 327 -17.90 7.38 -10.13
CA SER A 327 -16.59 8.03 -10.28
C SER A 327 -15.71 7.99 -9.03
N LEU A 328 -16.19 7.42 -7.92
CA LEU A 328 -15.44 7.27 -6.68
C LEU A 328 -14.54 6.03 -6.70
N GLU A 329 -13.47 6.02 -5.88
CA GLU A 329 -12.53 4.90 -5.79
C GLU A 329 -13.08 3.77 -4.88
N TRP A 330 -13.87 2.86 -5.44
CA TRP A 330 -14.57 1.79 -4.70
C TRP A 330 -13.65 0.75 -4.06
N ARG A 331 -12.42 0.58 -4.55
CA ARG A 331 -11.42 -0.30 -3.93
C ARG A 331 -11.08 0.07 -2.49
N HIS A 332 -11.33 1.33 -2.10
CA HIS A 332 -11.09 1.85 -0.75
C HIS A 332 -12.35 1.88 0.12
N VAL A 333 -13.50 1.48 -0.41
CA VAL A 333 -14.76 1.45 0.33
C VAL A 333 -14.80 0.24 1.26
N GLU A 334 -15.17 0.47 2.53
CA GLU A 334 -15.31 -0.61 3.50
C GLU A 334 -16.43 -1.57 3.10
N PRO A 335 -16.20 -2.91 3.13
CA PRO A 335 -17.22 -3.91 2.73
C PRO A 335 -18.51 -3.84 3.56
N ALA A 336 -18.48 -3.29 4.77
CA ALA A 336 -19.66 -3.12 5.62
C ALA A 336 -20.78 -2.29 4.96
N ILE A 337 -20.45 -1.42 3.99
CA ILE A 337 -21.46 -0.61 3.28
C ILE A 337 -22.47 -1.46 2.51
N PHE A 338 -22.07 -2.66 2.03
CA PHE A 338 -22.98 -3.58 1.34
C PHE A 338 -24.03 -4.22 2.26
N GLY A 339 -23.82 -4.18 3.57
CA GLY A 339 -24.77 -4.71 4.57
C GLY A 339 -25.70 -3.66 5.18
N THR A 340 -25.55 -2.40 4.82
CA THR A 340 -26.34 -1.28 5.39
C THR A 340 -27.47 -0.80 4.48
N LEU A 341 -27.59 -1.34 3.28
CA LEU A 341 -28.67 -1.13 2.31
C LEU A 341 -29.66 -2.29 2.34
#